data_ce14e6ccd2a9e31443cb1b264006df3c
#
_entry.id   ce14e6ccd2a9e31443cb1b264006df3c
#
_cell.length_a   1.000
_cell.length_b   1.000
_cell.length_c   1.000
_cell.angle_alpha   90.00
_cell.angle_beta   90.00
_cell.angle_gamma   90.00
#
_symmetry.space_group_name_H-M   'P 1'
#
loop_
_entity.id
_entity.type
_entity.pdbx_description
1 polymer ?
#
loop_
_entity_poly.entity_id
_entity_poly.type
_entity_poly.pdbx_seq_one_letter_code
_entity_poly.pdbx_strand_id
1 'polypeptide(L)'
;FSVATGQIYLGLLPYIREFCKRNDIRYELKFDAKPENIDDSTIKSFIKHLKIPYKARDYQISSILYGARKCRGLFVCPTASGKSLIIYGLTRWCHSKNLKTLILVPTTSLVEQMSSDFIDYGWLESYIQKVYSGHSKKIEKDVVISTWQSLHKFPKKYFEQFGCVIGDEAHLFKAKSLTSI
;
A
#
# COMPACT_ATOMS: atom_id res chain seq x y z
N PHE A 1 -16.69 14.53 1.80
CA PHE A 1 -17.36 14.86 3.02
C PHE A 1 -18.82 14.44 2.95
N SER A 2 -19.27 13.64 3.89
CA SER A 2 -20.68 13.29 4.03
C SER A 2 -21.30 14.15 5.10
N VAL A 3 -22.18 15.07 4.73
CA VAL A 3 -22.91 15.93 5.68
C VAL A 3 -23.76 15.09 6.63
N ALA A 4 -24.35 14.01 6.13
CA ALA A 4 -25.24 13.14 6.92
C ALA A 4 -24.52 12.37 8.03
N THR A 5 -23.24 11.99 7.83
CA THR A 5 -22.46 11.19 8.79
C THR A 5 -21.36 11.98 9.48
N GLY A 6 -21.06 13.20 9.03
CA GLY A 6 -19.91 13.97 9.47
C GLY A 6 -18.55 13.37 9.09
N GLN A 7 -18.53 12.32 8.25
CA GLN A 7 -17.31 11.60 7.90
C GLN A 7 -16.58 12.24 6.73
N ILE A 8 -15.25 12.17 6.78
CA ILE A 8 -14.36 12.60 5.71
C ILE A 8 -13.22 11.62 5.55
N TYR A 9 -12.76 11.45 4.32
CA TYR A 9 -11.56 10.64 4.08
C TYR A 9 -10.34 11.27 4.73
N LEU A 10 -9.58 10.47 5.48
CA LEU A 10 -8.39 10.93 6.20
C LEU A 10 -7.36 11.63 5.30
N GLY A 11 -7.29 11.25 4.02
CA GLY A 11 -6.43 11.92 3.02
C GLY A 11 -6.76 13.40 2.79
N LEU A 12 -7.95 13.86 3.15
CA LEU A 12 -8.37 15.25 3.03
C LEU A 12 -8.05 16.09 4.29
N LEU A 13 -7.50 15.49 5.34
CA LEU A 13 -7.14 16.18 6.56
C LEU A 13 -6.23 17.42 6.36
N PRO A 14 -5.21 17.40 5.47
CA PRO A 14 -4.40 18.59 5.21
C PRO A 14 -5.22 19.78 4.70
N TYR A 15 -6.20 19.52 3.83
CA TYR A 15 -7.09 20.57 3.31
C TYR A 15 -8.01 21.15 4.39
N ILE A 16 -8.49 20.31 5.32
CA ILE A 16 -9.28 20.78 6.47
C ILE A 16 -8.43 21.64 7.38
N ARG A 17 -7.20 21.23 7.68
CA ARG A 17 -6.27 22.04 8.47
C ARG A 17 -6.02 23.41 7.85
N GLU A 18 -5.81 23.44 6.54
CA GLU A 18 -5.62 24.68 5.80
C GLU A 18 -6.88 25.55 5.82
N PHE A 19 -8.06 24.96 5.61
CA PHE A 19 -9.34 25.65 5.72
C PHE A 19 -9.55 26.26 7.11
N CYS A 20 -9.33 25.48 8.16
CA CYS A 20 -9.45 25.95 9.55
C CYS A 20 -8.48 27.12 9.82
N LYS A 21 -7.23 27.00 9.34
CA LYS A 21 -6.24 28.07 9.49
C LYS A 21 -6.64 29.36 8.78
N ARG A 22 -7.19 29.27 7.55
CA ARG A 22 -7.62 30.44 6.77
C ARG A 22 -8.84 31.13 7.35
N ASN A 23 -9.66 30.42 8.13
CA ASN A 23 -10.90 30.92 8.69
C ASN A 23 -10.86 31.07 10.22
N ASP A 24 -9.67 31.00 10.83
CA ASP A 24 -9.46 31.11 12.30
C ASP A 24 -10.33 30.16 13.12
N ILE A 25 -10.63 28.95 12.55
CA ILE A 25 -11.41 27.90 13.20
C ILE A 25 -10.49 27.04 14.07
N ARG A 26 -10.79 27.00 15.37
CA ARG A 26 -10.09 26.11 16.31
C ARG A 26 -10.58 24.66 16.08
N TYR A 27 -9.65 23.70 16.06
CA TYR A 27 -9.96 22.29 15.96
C TYR A 27 -9.03 21.46 16.84
N GLU A 28 -9.48 20.30 17.24
CA GLU A 28 -8.71 19.30 17.97
C GLU A 28 -8.69 17.98 17.20
N LEU A 29 -7.54 17.34 17.12
CA LEU A 29 -7.40 15.98 16.57
C LEU A 29 -7.35 14.99 17.72
N LYS A 30 -8.38 14.14 17.81
CA LYS A 30 -8.47 13.09 18.86
C LYS A 30 -7.74 11.81 18.52
N PHE A 31 -6.90 11.81 17.51
CA PHE A 31 -6.08 10.65 17.13
C PHE A 31 -4.68 11.13 16.72
N ASP A 32 -3.70 10.32 17.00
CA ASP A 32 -2.32 10.61 16.61
C ASP A 32 -2.10 10.16 15.15
N ALA A 33 -2.24 11.11 14.22
CA ALA A 33 -1.95 10.92 12.80
C ALA A 33 -0.49 11.27 12.47
N LYS A 34 0.41 11.26 13.47
CA LYS A 34 1.82 11.57 13.20
C LYS A 34 2.44 10.44 12.40
N PRO A 35 3.11 10.77 11.28
CA PRO A 35 3.94 9.79 10.60
C PRO A 35 5.02 9.28 11.55
N GLU A 36 5.34 7.99 11.48
CA GLU A 36 6.48 7.45 12.24
C GLU A 36 7.75 8.24 11.89
N ASN A 37 8.48 8.67 12.91
CA ASN A 37 9.79 9.30 12.69
C ASN A 37 10.82 8.22 12.42
N ILE A 38 10.89 7.78 11.17
CA ILE A 38 11.77 6.73 10.70
C ILE A 38 13.01 7.38 10.09
N ASP A 39 14.19 7.07 10.61
CA ASP A 39 15.45 7.56 10.07
C ASP A 39 15.79 6.89 8.73
N ASP A 40 16.53 7.63 7.88
CA ASP A 40 17.06 7.10 6.62
C ASP A 40 17.94 5.87 6.83
N SER A 41 18.72 5.87 7.92
CA SER A 41 19.59 4.77 8.32
C SER A 41 18.79 3.49 8.62
N THR A 42 17.64 3.62 9.26
CA THR A 42 16.74 2.51 9.59
C THR A 42 16.24 1.81 8.32
N ILE A 43 15.74 2.57 7.34
CA ILE A 43 15.26 1.99 6.07
C ILE A 43 16.40 1.43 5.23
N LYS A 44 17.53 2.12 5.15
CA LYS A 44 18.71 1.61 4.42
C LYS A 44 19.20 0.29 5.03
N SER A 45 19.28 0.23 6.36
CA SER A 45 19.63 -1.01 7.09
C SER A 45 18.61 -2.10 6.85
N PHE A 46 17.30 -1.78 6.94
CA PHE A 46 16.22 -2.72 6.65
C PHE A 46 16.34 -3.31 5.24
N ILE A 47 16.48 -2.48 4.20
CA ILE A 47 16.62 -2.93 2.82
C ILE A 47 17.87 -3.82 2.66
N LYS A 48 18.98 -3.47 3.30
CA LYS A 48 20.20 -4.29 3.29
C LYS A 48 19.96 -5.67 3.91
N HIS A 49 19.20 -5.75 4.99
CA HIS A 49 18.84 -7.02 5.65
C HIS A 49 17.89 -7.90 4.85
N LEU A 50 17.14 -7.33 3.89
CA LEU A 50 16.30 -8.13 2.99
C LEU A 50 17.10 -9.03 2.06
N LYS A 51 18.41 -8.79 1.89
CA LYS A 51 19.31 -9.55 1.03
C LYS A 51 18.78 -9.73 -0.40
N ILE A 52 18.15 -8.67 -0.92
CA ILE A 52 17.62 -8.66 -2.30
C ILE A 52 18.79 -8.93 -3.25
N PRO A 53 18.66 -9.83 -4.25
CA PRO A 53 19.75 -10.20 -5.16
C PRO A 53 20.17 -9.06 -6.10
N TYR A 54 19.42 -7.96 -6.09
CA TYR A 54 19.66 -6.77 -6.91
C TYR A 54 20.02 -5.56 -6.03
N LYS A 55 20.89 -4.70 -6.54
CA LYS A 55 21.18 -3.43 -5.88
C LYS A 55 20.01 -2.46 -6.10
N ALA A 56 19.30 -2.13 -5.03
CA ALA A 56 18.27 -1.08 -5.08
C ALA A 56 18.89 0.26 -5.47
N ARG A 57 18.21 0.99 -6.36
CA ARG A 57 18.61 2.34 -6.79
C ARG A 57 18.19 3.37 -5.76
N ASP A 58 18.86 4.52 -5.72
CA ASP A 58 18.62 5.55 -4.70
C ASP A 58 17.16 6.03 -4.67
N TYR A 59 16.52 6.21 -5.83
CA TYR A 59 15.12 6.61 -5.89
C TYR A 59 14.17 5.52 -5.39
N GLN A 60 14.49 4.23 -5.53
CA GLN A 60 13.69 3.13 -4.98
C GLN A 60 13.76 3.13 -3.46
N ILE A 61 14.97 3.32 -2.90
CA ILE A 61 15.20 3.45 -1.46
C ILE A 61 14.42 4.67 -0.92
N SER A 62 14.52 5.82 -1.60
CA SER A 62 13.81 7.04 -1.22
C SER A 62 12.29 6.87 -1.28
N SER A 63 11.78 6.13 -2.27
CA SER A 63 10.34 5.82 -2.39
C SER A 63 9.86 4.94 -1.24
N ILE A 64 10.62 3.89 -0.89
CA ILE A 64 10.30 3.00 0.23
C ILE A 64 10.30 3.80 1.54
N LEU A 65 11.31 4.64 1.76
CA LEU A 65 11.41 5.52 2.92
C LEU A 65 10.20 6.46 3.01
N TYR A 66 9.84 7.11 1.90
CA TYR A 66 8.69 7.99 1.85
C TYR A 66 7.38 7.26 2.22
N GLY A 67 7.14 6.09 1.62
CA GLY A 67 5.96 5.29 1.91
C GLY A 67 5.89 4.82 3.36
N ALA A 68 7.02 4.36 3.90
CA ALA A 68 7.12 3.93 5.29
C ALA A 68 6.81 5.07 6.28
N ARG A 69 7.32 6.28 6.01
CA ARG A 69 7.11 7.47 6.86
C ARG A 69 5.69 8.04 6.76
N LYS A 70 5.18 8.13 5.56
CA LYS A 70 3.91 8.84 5.31
C LYS A 70 2.69 7.94 5.42
N CYS A 71 2.86 6.61 5.34
CA CYS A 71 1.79 5.61 5.32
C CYS A 71 0.75 5.83 4.20
N ARG A 72 0.94 6.87 3.37
CA ARG A 72 0.11 7.22 2.21
C ARG A 72 0.94 7.96 1.18
N GLY A 73 0.76 7.64 -0.08
CA GLY A 73 1.44 8.32 -1.16
C GLY A 73 1.00 7.87 -2.53
N LEU A 74 1.20 8.73 -3.51
CA LEU A 74 1.15 8.41 -4.92
C LEU A 74 2.57 8.46 -5.46
N PHE A 75 3.01 7.35 -6.04
CA PHE A 75 4.34 7.23 -6.64
C PHE A 75 4.20 7.27 -8.15
N VAL A 76 4.74 8.31 -8.78
CA VAL A 76 4.78 8.42 -10.23
C VAL A 76 6.12 7.86 -10.70
N CYS A 77 6.08 6.63 -11.18
CA CYS A 77 7.25 5.89 -11.63
C CYS A 77 7.15 5.60 -13.13
N PRO A 78 8.17 5.89 -13.93
CA PRO A 78 8.15 5.55 -15.34
C PRO A 78 8.16 4.02 -15.56
N THR A 79 7.80 3.59 -16.75
CA THR A 79 7.90 2.19 -17.15
C THR A 79 9.35 1.71 -16.99
N ALA A 80 9.53 0.45 -16.61
CA ALA A 80 10.85 -0.16 -16.36
C ALA A 80 11.68 0.47 -15.22
N SER A 81 11.08 1.32 -14.37
CA SER A 81 11.77 1.87 -13.19
C SER A 81 11.96 0.87 -12.05
N GLY A 82 11.45 -0.36 -12.16
CA GLY A 82 11.46 -1.35 -11.08
C GLY A 82 10.46 -1.05 -9.98
N LYS A 83 9.24 -0.66 -10.35
CA LYS A 83 8.12 -0.44 -9.41
C LYS A 83 7.88 -1.65 -8.51
N SER A 84 7.99 -2.88 -9.03
CA SER A 84 7.82 -4.10 -8.25
C SER A 84 8.77 -4.19 -7.06
N LEU A 85 10.01 -3.70 -7.17
CA LEU A 85 10.95 -3.65 -6.06
C LEU A 85 10.53 -2.65 -4.97
N ILE A 86 9.94 -1.52 -5.36
CA ILE A 86 9.39 -0.54 -4.39
C ILE A 86 8.21 -1.16 -3.66
N ILE A 87 7.29 -1.79 -4.38
CA ILE A 87 6.12 -2.49 -3.81
C ILE A 87 6.60 -3.60 -2.88
N TYR A 88 7.57 -4.41 -3.29
CA TYR A 88 8.19 -5.43 -2.47
C TYR A 88 8.75 -4.85 -1.16
N GLY A 89 9.58 -3.81 -1.24
CA GLY A 89 10.20 -3.18 -0.07
C GLY A 89 9.17 -2.63 0.92
N LEU A 90 8.12 -1.97 0.42
CA LEU A 90 7.02 -1.49 1.26
C LEU A 90 6.23 -2.64 1.90
N THR A 91 5.96 -3.71 1.14
CA THR A 91 5.26 -4.89 1.65
C THR A 91 6.09 -5.58 2.74
N ARG A 92 7.40 -5.72 2.54
CA ARG A 92 8.32 -6.27 3.56
C ARG A 92 8.37 -5.39 4.81
N TRP A 93 8.34 -4.07 4.64
CA TRP A 93 8.25 -3.13 5.76
C TRP A 93 6.95 -3.31 6.55
N CYS A 94 5.81 -3.36 5.87
CA CYS A 94 4.51 -3.61 6.52
C CYS A 94 4.48 -4.97 7.23
N HIS A 95 5.01 -6.02 6.62
CA HIS A 95 5.11 -7.35 7.23
C HIS A 95 5.98 -7.33 8.49
N SER A 96 7.07 -6.56 8.53
CA SER A 96 7.90 -6.40 9.74
C SER A 96 7.16 -5.72 10.90
N LYS A 97 6.04 -5.05 10.60
CA LYS A 97 5.12 -4.44 11.57
C LYS A 97 3.90 -5.32 11.86
N ASN A 98 3.90 -6.59 11.44
CA ASN A 98 2.78 -7.54 11.54
C ASN A 98 1.50 -7.04 10.82
N LEU A 99 1.65 -6.26 9.75
CA LEU A 99 0.54 -5.78 8.95
C LEU A 99 0.35 -6.68 7.71
N LYS A 100 -0.86 -7.22 7.55
CA LYS A 100 -1.24 -7.88 6.29
C LYS A 100 -1.32 -6.86 5.17
N THR A 101 -0.79 -7.22 4.00
CA THR A 101 -0.74 -6.33 2.85
C THR A 101 -1.58 -6.87 1.70
N LEU A 102 -2.45 -6.01 1.15
CA LEU A 102 -3.18 -6.25 -0.08
C LEU A 102 -2.53 -5.48 -1.22
N ILE A 103 -2.13 -6.19 -2.28
CA ILE A 103 -1.58 -5.60 -3.51
C ILE A 103 -2.62 -5.77 -4.61
N LEU A 104 -3.02 -4.65 -5.20
CA LEU A 104 -3.99 -4.60 -6.28
C LEU A 104 -3.30 -4.31 -7.60
N VAL A 105 -3.52 -5.18 -8.58
CA VAL A 105 -2.98 -5.06 -9.93
C VAL A 105 -4.11 -5.13 -10.98
N PRO A 106 -3.92 -4.60 -12.19
CA PRO A 106 -4.99 -4.56 -13.20
C PRO A 106 -5.41 -5.92 -13.77
N THR A 107 -4.48 -6.84 -13.94
CA THR A 107 -4.70 -8.11 -14.66
C THR A 107 -4.18 -9.32 -13.91
N THR A 108 -4.71 -10.50 -14.23
CA THR A 108 -4.23 -11.77 -13.66
C THR A 108 -2.79 -12.07 -14.05
N SER A 109 -2.35 -11.70 -15.24
CA SER A 109 -0.95 -11.83 -15.66
C SER A 109 -0.01 -11.02 -14.76
N LEU A 110 -0.43 -9.83 -14.33
CA LEU A 110 0.33 -9.01 -13.39
C LEU A 110 0.30 -9.58 -11.96
N VAL A 111 -0.75 -10.32 -11.56
CA VAL A 111 -0.75 -11.06 -10.29
C VAL A 111 0.36 -12.11 -10.30
N GLU A 112 0.47 -12.89 -11.38
CA GLU A 112 1.51 -13.92 -11.52
C GLU A 112 2.91 -13.29 -11.58
N GLN A 113 3.09 -12.25 -12.38
CA GLN A 113 4.36 -11.53 -12.48
C GLN A 113 4.79 -10.95 -11.14
N MET A 114 3.91 -10.24 -10.43
CA MET A 114 4.24 -9.66 -9.13
C MET A 114 4.60 -10.73 -8.10
N SER A 115 3.91 -11.86 -8.12
CA SER A 115 4.22 -13.00 -7.26
C SER A 115 5.59 -13.58 -7.59
N SER A 116 5.92 -13.77 -8.87
CA SER A 116 7.23 -14.22 -9.32
C SER A 116 8.34 -13.27 -8.95
N ASP A 117 8.15 -11.95 -9.19
CA ASP A 117 9.09 -10.92 -8.79
C ASP A 117 9.41 -10.97 -7.29
N PHE A 118 8.38 -11.19 -6.45
CA PHE A 118 8.57 -11.28 -5.00
C PHE A 118 9.40 -12.50 -4.58
N ILE A 119 9.18 -13.62 -5.24
CA ILE A 119 9.97 -14.85 -5.02
C ILE A 119 11.42 -14.61 -5.47
N ASP A 120 11.63 -13.99 -6.62
CA ASP A 120 12.95 -13.64 -7.16
C ASP A 120 13.69 -12.64 -6.25
N TYR A 121 12.96 -11.77 -5.53
CA TYR A 121 13.52 -10.88 -4.53
C TYR A 121 13.81 -11.57 -3.18
N GLY A 122 13.50 -12.85 -3.06
CA GLY A 122 13.82 -13.68 -1.88
C GLY A 122 12.69 -13.81 -0.87
N TRP A 123 11.43 -13.57 -1.25
CA TRP A 123 10.31 -13.90 -0.36
C TRP A 123 9.85 -15.35 -0.57
N LEU A 124 9.49 -16.01 0.52
CA LEU A 124 8.97 -17.38 0.44
C LEU A 124 7.53 -17.36 -0.10
N GLU A 125 7.25 -18.22 -1.07
CA GLU A 125 5.91 -18.37 -1.66
C GLU A 125 4.82 -18.68 -0.63
N SER A 126 5.19 -19.32 0.48
CA SER A 126 4.28 -19.63 1.59
C SER A 126 3.61 -18.41 2.19
N TYR A 127 4.19 -17.21 2.09
CA TYR A 127 3.61 -15.96 2.58
C TYR A 127 2.72 -15.25 1.56
N ILE A 128 2.74 -15.68 0.29
CA ILE A 128 2.06 -14.99 -0.80
C ILE A 128 0.80 -15.76 -1.19
N GLN A 129 -0.33 -15.10 -1.19
CA GLN A 129 -1.61 -15.62 -1.69
C GLN A 129 -2.06 -14.84 -2.91
N LYS A 130 -2.33 -15.56 -3.98
CA LYS A 130 -2.93 -15.01 -5.20
C LYS A 130 -4.44 -15.17 -5.11
N VAL A 131 -5.20 -14.09 -5.41
CA VAL A 131 -6.66 -14.08 -5.35
C VAL A 131 -7.23 -13.51 -6.64
N TYR A 132 -7.68 -14.42 -7.51
CA TYR A 132 -8.42 -14.09 -8.73
C TYR A 132 -9.33 -15.26 -9.12
N SER A 133 -9.96 -15.24 -10.29
CA SER A 133 -10.88 -16.30 -10.73
C SER A 133 -10.23 -17.69 -10.63
N GLY A 134 -10.89 -18.62 -9.96
CA GLY A 134 -10.37 -19.97 -9.72
C GLY A 134 -9.53 -20.15 -8.44
N HIS A 135 -9.21 -19.09 -7.72
CA HIS A 135 -8.48 -19.15 -6.44
C HIS A 135 -9.40 -18.91 -5.23
N SER A 136 -8.99 -19.46 -4.08
CA SER A 136 -9.66 -19.22 -2.80
C SER A 136 -9.66 -17.73 -2.46
N LYS A 137 -10.80 -17.23 -2.02
CA LYS A 137 -10.97 -15.84 -1.58
C LYS A 137 -10.86 -15.67 -0.07
N LYS A 138 -10.75 -16.78 0.67
CA LYS A 138 -10.45 -16.74 2.11
C LYS A 138 -8.98 -16.36 2.29
N ILE A 139 -8.72 -15.33 3.09
CA ILE A 139 -7.37 -14.83 3.32
C ILE A 139 -6.71 -15.65 4.42
N GLU A 140 -5.64 -16.35 4.05
CA GLU A 140 -4.88 -17.23 4.95
C GLU A 140 -3.43 -16.79 5.10
N LYS A 141 -2.93 -15.94 4.18
CA LYS A 141 -1.53 -15.50 4.18
C LYS A 141 -1.41 -13.99 4.42
N ASP A 142 -0.21 -13.54 4.71
CA ASP A 142 0.06 -12.15 5.08
C ASP A 142 0.14 -11.19 3.90
N VAL A 143 0.48 -11.70 2.71
CA VAL A 143 0.55 -10.93 1.47
C VAL A 143 -0.45 -11.48 0.48
N VAL A 144 -1.37 -10.63 0.07
CA VAL A 144 -2.40 -10.96 -0.92
C VAL A 144 -2.18 -10.13 -2.18
N ILE A 145 -2.03 -10.80 -3.31
CA ILE A 145 -1.94 -10.15 -4.62
C ILE A 145 -3.22 -10.48 -5.39
N SER A 146 -3.93 -9.48 -5.82
CA SER A 146 -5.24 -9.65 -6.46
C SER A 146 -5.50 -8.62 -7.55
N THR A 147 -6.45 -8.93 -8.42
CA THR A 147 -7.04 -7.90 -9.27
C THR A 147 -8.19 -7.22 -8.53
N TRP A 148 -8.38 -5.91 -8.74
CA TRP A 148 -9.48 -5.19 -8.13
C TRP A 148 -10.85 -5.75 -8.57
N GLN A 149 -10.96 -6.28 -9.81
CA GLN A 149 -12.18 -6.93 -10.33
C GLN A 149 -12.57 -8.16 -9.51
N SER A 150 -11.59 -8.85 -8.92
CA SER A 150 -11.85 -10.03 -8.10
C SER A 150 -12.41 -9.68 -6.71
N LEU A 151 -12.14 -8.47 -6.23
CA LEU A 151 -12.43 -8.06 -4.86
C LEU A 151 -13.54 -7.00 -4.73
N HIS A 152 -13.89 -6.26 -5.80
CA HIS A 152 -14.81 -5.12 -5.73
C HIS A 152 -16.22 -5.45 -5.19
N LYS A 153 -16.61 -6.73 -5.18
CA LYS A 153 -17.91 -7.20 -4.66
C LYS A 153 -17.86 -7.60 -3.18
N PHE A 154 -16.68 -7.58 -2.57
CA PHE A 154 -16.55 -7.96 -1.16
C PHE A 154 -17.03 -6.85 -0.24
N PRO A 155 -17.60 -7.21 0.93
CA PRO A 155 -18.03 -6.22 1.91
C PRO A 155 -16.82 -5.51 2.52
N LYS A 156 -17.00 -4.29 3.02
CA LYS A 156 -15.93 -3.50 3.68
C LYS A 156 -15.20 -4.28 4.77
N LYS A 157 -15.94 -5.09 5.55
CA LYS A 157 -15.36 -5.95 6.59
C LYS A 157 -14.25 -6.89 6.08
N TYR A 158 -14.31 -7.30 4.80
CA TYR A 158 -13.26 -8.11 4.21
C TYR A 158 -11.92 -7.39 4.16
N PHE A 159 -11.94 -6.08 3.96
CA PHE A 159 -10.74 -5.26 3.83
C PHE A 159 -10.17 -4.80 5.17
N GLU A 160 -10.93 -4.85 6.26
CA GLU A 160 -10.51 -4.42 7.60
C GLU A 160 -9.34 -5.25 8.17
N GLN A 161 -9.10 -6.44 7.62
CA GLN A 161 -7.98 -7.29 8.02
C GLN A 161 -6.62 -6.83 7.46
N PHE A 162 -6.61 -5.91 6.47
CA PHE A 162 -5.39 -5.42 5.85
C PHE A 162 -4.95 -4.11 6.50
N GLY A 163 -3.73 -4.11 7.02
CA GLY A 163 -3.10 -2.89 7.54
C GLY A 163 -2.43 -2.04 6.46
N CYS A 164 -2.23 -2.61 5.26
CA CYS A 164 -1.64 -1.92 4.12
C CYS A 164 -2.34 -2.32 2.81
N VAL A 165 -2.60 -1.33 1.96
CA VAL A 165 -3.11 -1.55 0.59
C VAL A 165 -2.20 -0.80 -0.39
N ILE A 166 -1.70 -1.51 -1.39
CA ILE A 166 -0.84 -0.96 -2.44
C ILE A 166 -1.51 -1.22 -3.79
N GLY A 167 -1.76 -0.17 -4.55
CA GLY A 167 -2.29 -0.27 -5.91
C GLY A 167 -1.21 -0.03 -6.95
N ASP A 168 -0.98 -0.98 -7.84
CA ASP A 168 -0.16 -0.78 -9.02
C ASP A 168 -1.02 -0.29 -10.19
N GLU A 169 -0.44 0.53 -11.07
CA GLU A 169 -1.14 1.15 -12.22
C GLU A 169 -2.46 1.87 -11.81
N ALA A 170 -2.39 2.66 -10.74
CA ALA A 170 -3.54 3.31 -10.11
C ALA A 170 -4.41 4.15 -11.08
N HIS A 171 -3.84 4.59 -12.22
CA HIS A 171 -4.58 5.31 -13.27
C HIS A 171 -5.65 4.44 -13.97
N LEU A 172 -5.55 3.11 -13.89
CA LEU A 172 -6.54 2.18 -14.40
C LEU A 172 -7.69 1.93 -13.42
N PHE A 173 -7.56 2.36 -12.17
CA PHE A 173 -8.61 2.18 -11.17
C PHE A 173 -9.68 3.26 -11.35
N LYS A 174 -10.86 2.88 -11.83
CA LYS A 174 -12.00 3.79 -11.91
C LYS A 174 -12.44 4.18 -10.50
N ALA A 175 -12.69 5.47 -10.27
CA ALA A 175 -13.00 6.03 -8.95
C ALA A 175 -14.11 5.29 -8.19
N LYS A 176 -15.16 4.80 -8.87
CA LYS A 176 -16.24 4.02 -8.26
C LYS A 176 -15.80 2.67 -7.69
N SER A 177 -14.73 2.07 -8.21
CA SER A 177 -14.24 0.76 -7.75
C SER A 177 -13.34 0.89 -6.52
N LEU A 178 -12.65 2.02 -6.35
CA LEU A 178 -11.79 2.29 -5.20
C LEU A 178 -12.57 2.76 -3.97
N THR A 179 -13.75 3.36 -4.17
CA THR A 179 -14.59 3.80 -3.04
C THR A 179 -15.28 2.64 -2.32
N SER A 180 -15.25 1.44 -2.88
CA SER A 180 -15.79 0.22 -2.28
C SER A 180 -14.73 -0.68 -1.63
N ILE A 181 -13.45 -0.40 -1.84
CA ILE A 181 -12.29 -1.01 -1.19
C ILE A 181 -11.71 -0.04 -0.17
#